data_798a0f76720ee9888f4d8fde30f3967f
#
_entry.id   798a0f76720ee9888f4d8fde30f3967f
#
_cell.length_a   1.000
_cell.length_b   1.000
_cell.length_c   1.000
_cell.angle_alpha   90.00
_cell.angle_beta   90.00
_cell.angle_gamma   90.00
#
_symmetry.space_group_name_H-M   'P 1'
#
loop_
_entity.id
_entity.type
_entity.pdbx_description
1 polymer ?
#
loop_
_entity_poly.entity_id
_entity_poly.type
_entity_poly.pdbx_seq_one_letter_code
_entity_poly.pdbx_strand_id
1 'polypeptide(L)'
;MNVQFAIQHAFSDHPEIFVLEVNPRASRTVPFVSKSTGQQLAKIAARCMVGQSLEEQKQPVEVELDHYSVKEAVFPFAKFLGVDPVLGPEMRSTGEVMGVGRSSAKLSLRAN
;
A
#
# COMPACT_ATOMS: atom_id res chain seq x y z
N MET A 1 3.02 -0.74 -11.56
CA MET A 1 3.25 0.71 -11.58
C MET A 1 2.72 1.30 -10.27
N ASN A 2 3.40 2.28 -9.71
CA ASN A 2 2.93 3.06 -8.56
C ASN A 2 2.80 4.52 -9.01
N VAL A 3 1.66 5.15 -8.73
CA VAL A 3 1.39 6.55 -9.08
C VAL A 3 1.01 7.28 -7.80
N GLN A 4 1.63 8.43 -7.57
CA GLN A 4 1.32 9.31 -6.45
C GLN A 4 0.57 10.53 -6.95
N PHE A 5 -0.52 10.85 -6.26
CA PHE A 5 -1.38 11.98 -6.58
C PHE A 5 -1.41 12.98 -5.43
N ALA A 6 -1.57 14.26 -5.75
CA ALA A 6 -2.07 15.27 -4.84
C ALA A 6 -3.47 15.70 -5.29
N ILE A 7 -4.36 15.92 -4.34
CA ILE A 7 -5.72 16.38 -4.62
C ILE A 7 -5.91 17.72 -3.94
N GLN A 8 -6.06 18.77 -4.73
CA GLN A 8 -6.41 20.10 -4.25
C GLN A 8 -7.94 20.21 -4.16
N HIS A 9 -8.43 20.91 -3.16
CA HIS A 9 -9.87 21.08 -2.92
C HIS A 9 -10.66 19.75 -2.84
N ALA A 10 -10.08 18.72 -2.21
CA ALA A 10 -10.61 17.36 -2.16
C ALA A 10 -12.07 17.24 -1.65
N PHE A 11 -12.54 18.21 -0.87
CA PHE A 11 -13.89 18.25 -0.30
C PHE A 11 -14.81 19.29 -0.95
N SER A 12 -14.41 19.85 -2.12
CA SER A 12 -15.22 20.77 -2.90
C SER A 12 -15.93 20.07 -4.05
N ASP A 13 -16.85 20.77 -4.70
CA ASP A 13 -17.55 20.25 -5.89
C ASP A 13 -16.63 20.10 -7.12
N HIS A 14 -15.41 20.68 -7.07
CA HIS A 14 -14.44 20.68 -8.16
C HIS A 14 -13.04 20.31 -7.64
N PRO A 15 -12.78 19.03 -7.30
CA PRO A 15 -11.45 18.59 -6.91
C PRO A 15 -10.50 18.59 -8.12
N GLU A 16 -9.28 19.09 -7.93
CA GLU A 16 -8.22 19.03 -8.93
C GLU A 16 -7.20 17.96 -8.56
N ILE A 17 -6.88 17.08 -9.51
CA ILE A 17 -5.97 15.97 -9.31
C ILE A 17 -4.66 16.22 -10.06
N PHE A 18 -3.56 16.21 -9.32
CA PHE A 18 -2.20 16.38 -9.84
C PHE A 18 -1.41 15.07 -9.70
N VAL A 19 -0.73 14.66 -10.76
CA VAL A 19 0.22 13.55 -10.68
C VAL A 19 1.56 14.09 -10.17
N LEU A 20 2.01 13.59 -9.03
CA LEU A 20 3.30 13.98 -8.44
C LEU A 20 4.44 13.12 -8.96
N GLU A 21 4.24 11.80 -9.01
CA GLU A 21 5.28 10.84 -9.37
C GLU A 21 4.68 9.58 -9.97
N VAL A 22 5.37 9.03 -10.97
CA VAL A 22 5.05 7.73 -11.56
C VAL A 22 6.28 6.83 -11.46
N ASN A 23 6.14 5.71 -10.78
CA ASN A 23 7.16 4.69 -10.64
C ASN A 23 6.81 3.47 -11.52
N PRO A 24 7.48 3.27 -12.69
CA PRO A 24 7.19 2.18 -13.62
C PRO A 24 7.85 0.86 -13.17
N ARG A 25 7.50 0.37 -12.01
CA ARG A 25 7.98 -0.87 -11.40
C ARG A 25 6.86 -1.60 -10.69
N ALA A 26 7.10 -2.84 -10.26
CA ALA A 26 6.18 -3.52 -9.36
C ALA A 26 6.01 -2.72 -8.06
N SER A 27 4.76 -2.53 -7.63
CA SER A 27 4.43 -1.78 -6.42
C SER A 27 4.35 -2.69 -5.21
N ARG A 28 5.01 -2.34 -4.12
CA ARG A 28 4.87 -3.01 -2.81
C ARG A 28 3.48 -2.81 -2.18
N THR A 29 2.73 -1.82 -2.65
CA THR A 29 1.35 -1.58 -2.23
C THR A 29 0.41 -2.69 -2.70
N VAL A 30 0.66 -3.29 -3.86
CA VAL A 30 -0.19 -4.34 -4.43
C VAL A 30 -0.35 -5.56 -3.51
N PRO A 31 0.71 -6.19 -2.96
CA PRO A 31 0.56 -7.28 -2.01
C PRO A 31 -0.20 -6.88 -0.74
N PHE A 32 0.03 -5.67 -0.23
CA PHE A 32 -0.65 -5.15 0.94
C PHE A 32 -2.16 -5.01 0.70
N VAL A 33 -2.55 -4.30 -0.37
CA VAL A 33 -3.96 -4.10 -0.73
C VAL A 33 -4.64 -5.43 -1.05
N SER A 34 -3.96 -6.33 -1.79
CA SER A 34 -4.50 -7.66 -2.10
C SER A 34 -4.82 -8.47 -0.85
N LYS A 35 -3.95 -8.45 0.16
CA LYS A 35 -4.18 -9.14 1.44
C LYS A 35 -5.29 -8.48 2.26
N SER A 36 -5.33 -7.14 2.24
CA SER A 36 -6.35 -6.38 2.96
C SER A 36 -7.75 -6.58 2.39
N THR A 37 -7.90 -6.54 1.08
CA THR A 37 -9.19 -6.61 0.39
C THR A 37 -9.61 -8.02 -0.02
N GLY A 38 -8.70 -8.98 0.00
CA GLY A 38 -8.92 -10.32 -0.55
C GLY A 38 -8.86 -10.38 -2.09
N GLN A 39 -8.67 -9.26 -2.77
CA GLN A 39 -8.57 -9.22 -4.23
C GLN A 39 -7.19 -9.64 -4.72
N GLN A 40 -7.13 -10.48 -5.75
CA GLN A 40 -5.88 -10.94 -6.37
C GLN A 40 -5.38 -9.91 -7.41
N LEU A 41 -4.99 -8.71 -6.98
CA LEU A 41 -4.68 -7.58 -7.87
C LEU A 41 -3.60 -7.90 -8.91
N ALA A 42 -2.56 -8.64 -8.55
CA ALA A 42 -1.52 -9.04 -9.50
C ALA A 42 -2.05 -9.95 -10.61
N LYS A 43 -2.96 -10.87 -10.27
CA LYS A 43 -3.61 -11.76 -11.24
C LYS A 43 -4.57 -11.00 -12.15
N ILE A 44 -5.32 -10.05 -11.58
CA ILE A 44 -6.21 -9.16 -12.34
C ILE A 44 -5.39 -8.35 -13.34
N ALA A 45 -4.29 -7.73 -12.89
CA ALA A 45 -3.40 -6.96 -13.75
C ALA A 45 -2.79 -7.80 -14.88
N ALA A 46 -2.33 -9.03 -14.58
CA ALA A 46 -1.79 -9.93 -15.59
C ALA A 46 -2.82 -10.28 -16.69
N ARG A 47 -4.08 -10.48 -16.31
CA ARG A 47 -5.17 -10.70 -17.27
C ARG A 47 -5.45 -9.47 -18.14
N CYS A 48 -5.41 -8.27 -17.55
CA CYS A 48 -5.52 -7.03 -18.31
C CYS A 48 -4.41 -6.89 -19.35
N MET A 49 -3.18 -7.27 -19.00
CA MET A 49 -2.03 -7.21 -19.93
C MET A 49 -2.17 -8.12 -21.15
N VAL A 50 -2.95 -9.19 -21.05
CA VAL A 50 -3.27 -10.08 -22.19
C VAL A 50 -4.61 -9.77 -22.84
N GLY A 51 -5.18 -8.59 -22.56
CA GLY A 51 -6.37 -8.06 -23.24
C GLY A 51 -7.71 -8.30 -22.57
N GLN A 52 -7.76 -8.98 -21.42
CA GLN A 52 -9.01 -9.16 -20.68
C GLN A 52 -9.35 -7.92 -19.87
N SER A 53 -10.45 -7.25 -20.15
CA SER A 53 -10.85 -6.03 -19.44
C SER A 53 -11.27 -6.29 -17.98
N LEU A 54 -11.29 -5.24 -17.14
CA LEU A 54 -11.77 -5.34 -15.76
C LEU A 54 -13.26 -5.72 -15.70
N GLU A 55 -14.04 -5.25 -16.66
CA GLU A 55 -15.45 -5.55 -16.77
C GLU A 55 -15.70 -7.04 -17.07
N GLU A 56 -14.96 -7.62 -18.01
CA GLU A 56 -15.01 -9.06 -18.31
C GLU A 56 -14.58 -9.92 -17.12
N GLN A 57 -13.66 -9.41 -16.31
CA GLN A 57 -13.21 -10.08 -15.08
C GLN A 57 -14.23 -9.97 -13.94
N LYS A 58 -15.29 -9.15 -14.09
CA LYS A 58 -16.33 -8.90 -13.08
C LYS A 58 -15.76 -8.55 -11.71
N GLN A 59 -14.69 -7.72 -11.70
CA GLN A 59 -14.07 -7.29 -10.45
C GLN A 59 -14.87 -6.15 -9.83
N PRO A 60 -15.08 -6.16 -8.51
CA PRO A 60 -15.71 -5.04 -7.83
C PRO A 60 -14.81 -3.80 -7.93
N VAL A 61 -15.41 -2.63 -8.16
CA VAL A 61 -14.71 -1.33 -8.21
C VAL A 61 -14.22 -0.94 -6.83
N GLU A 62 -15.05 -1.17 -5.81
CA GLU A 62 -14.74 -0.90 -4.41
C GLU A 62 -15.01 -2.13 -3.55
N VAL A 63 -14.21 -2.28 -2.50
CA VAL A 63 -14.39 -3.29 -1.46
C VAL A 63 -14.52 -2.56 -0.12
N GLU A 64 -15.70 -2.63 0.47
CA GLU A 64 -15.90 -2.16 1.83
C GLU A 64 -15.27 -3.15 2.83
N LEU A 65 -14.49 -2.61 3.76
CA LEU A 65 -13.80 -3.39 4.78
C LEU A 65 -14.35 -3.06 6.16
N ASP A 66 -14.58 -4.07 6.98
CA ASP A 66 -14.98 -3.94 8.39
C ASP A 66 -13.78 -3.86 9.35
N HIS A 67 -12.59 -3.71 8.82
CA HIS A 67 -11.33 -3.73 9.55
C HIS A 67 -10.33 -2.71 9.00
N TYR A 68 -9.36 -2.38 9.85
CA TYR A 68 -8.20 -1.59 9.46
C TYR A 68 -7.04 -2.49 9.10
N SER A 69 -6.30 -2.11 8.08
CA SER A 69 -5.03 -2.73 7.72
C SER A 69 -3.92 -1.69 7.85
N VAL A 70 -2.88 -2.04 8.58
CA VAL A 70 -1.71 -1.18 8.79
C VAL A 70 -0.49 -1.87 8.22
N LYS A 71 0.32 -1.11 7.51
CA LYS A 71 1.63 -1.53 7.00
C LYS A 71 2.69 -0.67 7.63
N GLU A 72 3.72 -1.30 8.19
CA GLU A 72 4.84 -0.64 8.84
C GLU A 72 6.17 -1.17 8.29
N ALA A 73 7.15 -0.27 8.19
CA ALA A 73 8.50 -0.63 7.78
C ALA A 73 9.25 -1.32 8.92
N VAL A 74 10.02 -2.35 8.60
CA VAL A 74 10.88 -3.04 9.57
C VAL A 74 12.28 -2.49 9.49
N PHE A 75 12.81 -2.02 10.63
CA PHE A 75 14.15 -1.50 10.79
C PHE A 75 14.99 -2.48 11.64
N PRO A 76 15.81 -3.34 11.04
CA PRO A 76 16.52 -4.39 11.75
C PRO A 76 17.80 -3.87 12.46
N PHE A 77 17.69 -2.80 13.24
CA PHE A 77 18.84 -2.19 13.96
C PHE A 77 19.54 -3.19 14.87
N ALA A 78 18.80 -4.09 15.51
CA ALA A 78 19.37 -5.10 16.41
C ALA A 78 20.30 -6.10 15.69
N LYS A 79 20.23 -6.23 14.38
CA LYS A 79 21.10 -7.10 13.57
C LYS A 79 22.42 -6.46 13.17
N PHE A 80 22.53 -5.14 13.32
CA PHE A 80 23.69 -4.37 12.90
C PHE A 80 24.29 -3.65 14.10
N LEU A 81 25.32 -4.23 14.70
CA LEU A 81 26.03 -3.63 15.81
C LEU A 81 26.67 -2.30 15.37
N GLY A 82 26.47 -1.25 16.16
CA GLY A 82 27.07 0.08 15.93
C GLY A 82 26.31 0.96 14.93
N VAL A 83 25.14 0.56 14.48
CA VAL A 83 24.26 1.43 13.65
C VAL A 83 23.44 2.34 14.55
N ASP A 84 23.51 3.64 14.25
CA ASP A 84 22.68 4.65 14.92
C ASP A 84 21.20 4.41 14.60
N PRO A 85 20.32 4.26 15.61
CA PRO A 85 18.87 4.11 15.41
C PRO A 85 18.17 5.41 14.95
N VAL A 86 18.89 6.55 14.94
CA VAL A 86 18.34 7.80 14.42
C VAL A 86 18.06 7.68 12.92
N LEU A 87 16.81 7.93 12.53
CA LEU A 87 16.40 7.86 11.13
C LEU A 87 16.91 9.09 10.37
N GLY A 88 17.70 8.84 9.33
CA GLY A 88 18.13 9.82 8.35
C GLY A 88 17.36 9.67 7.03
N PRO A 89 17.73 10.41 5.97
CA PRO A 89 17.10 10.33 4.66
C PRO A 89 17.44 9.03 3.92
N GLU A 90 18.39 8.23 4.40
CA GLU A 90 18.80 6.99 3.77
C GLU A 90 17.76 5.88 3.98
N MET A 91 17.60 5.04 2.99
CA MET A 91 16.76 3.86 3.09
C MET A 91 17.40 2.80 4.00
N ARG A 92 16.84 2.60 5.19
CA ARG A 92 17.32 1.59 6.18
C ARG A 92 16.32 0.46 6.41
N SER A 93 15.14 0.55 5.81
CA SER A 93 14.12 -0.50 5.88
C SER A 93 14.44 -1.63 4.89
N THR A 94 14.43 -2.88 5.37
CA THR A 94 14.65 -4.07 4.54
C THR A 94 13.40 -4.93 4.36
N GLY A 95 12.31 -4.59 5.04
CA GLY A 95 11.05 -5.34 4.99
C GLY A 95 9.88 -4.51 5.45
N GLU A 96 8.71 -5.12 5.36
CA GLU A 96 7.45 -4.54 5.80
C GLU A 96 6.64 -5.61 6.54
N VAL A 97 5.94 -5.20 7.59
CA VAL A 97 4.99 -6.03 8.32
C VAL A 97 3.58 -5.49 8.11
N MET A 98 2.60 -6.37 8.17
CA MET A 98 1.19 -6.03 8.03
C MET A 98 0.42 -6.51 9.24
N GLY A 99 -0.39 -5.64 9.82
CA GLY A 99 -1.36 -5.94 10.86
C GLY A 99 -2.78 -5.70 10.37
N VAL A 100 -3.73 -6.51 10.85
CA VAL A 100 -5.16 -6.35 10.57
C VAL A 100 -5.92 -6.39 11.89
N GLY A 101 -6.89 -5.48 12.09
CA GLY A 101 -7.71 -5.43 13.29
C GLY A 101 -8.88 -4.48 13.18
N ARG A 102 -9.86 -4.65 14.06
CA ARG A 102 -11.08 -3.81 14.11
C ARG A 102 -10.88 -2.46 14.79
N SER A 103 -9.72 -2.21 15.38
CA SER A 103 -9.36 -0.94 16.02
C SER A 103 -7.93 -0.59 15.67
N SER A 104 -7.70 0.65 15.23
CA SER A 104 -6.38 1.16 14.89
C SER A 104 -5.40 1.16 16.08
N ALA A 105 -5.91 1.38 17.30
CA ALA A 105 -5.11 1.38 18.52
C ALA A 105 -4.52 0.01 18.89
N LYS A 106 -5.16 -1.10 18.50
CA LYS A 106 -4.66 -2.46 18.74
C LYS A 106 -3.63 -2.93 17.70
N LEU A 107 -3.51 -2.23 16.60
CA LEU A 107 -2.62 -2.59 15.49
C LEU A 107 -1.19 -2.12 15.71
N SER A 108 -1.00 -0.94 16.29
CA SER A 108 0.32 -0.39 16.61
C SER A 108 1.06 -1.18 17.69
N LEU A 109 0.34 -1.89 18.57
CA LEU A 109 0.92 -2.73 19.63
C LEU A 109 1.38 -4.12 19.18
N ARG A 110 1.03 -4.57 17.98
CA ARG A 110 1.42 -5.88 17.44
C ARG A 110 2.57 -5.83 16.44
N ALA A 111 3.00 -4.63 16.06
CA ALA A 111 4.10 -4.40 15.11
C ALA A 111 5.47 -4.20 15.82
N ASN A 112 5.48 -4.14 17.18
CA ASN A 112 6.68 -4.03 18.03
C ASN A 112 7.11 -5.37 18.58
#